data_edc1d2e5a583b2cd2c60b7f37d404ff8
#
_entry.id   edc1d2e5a583b2cd2c60b7f37d404ff8
#
_cell.length_a   1.000
_cell.length_b   1.000
_cell.length_c   1.000
_cell.angle_alpha   90.00
_cell.angle_beta   90.00
_cell.angle_gamma   90.00
#
_symmetry.space_group_name_H-M   'P 1'
#
loop_
_entity.id
_entity.type
_entity.pdbx_description
1 polymer ?
#
loop_
_entity_poly.entity_id
_entity_poly.type
_entity_poly.pdbx_seq_one_letter_code
_entity_poly.pdbx_strand_id
1 'polypeptide(L)'
;CPGGGYTMTSDREAEPIAMQYLAKGYHAVILRYSVEPARYPLALLQLAKTVAFLRKHAEEFHINTDKIILQGFSAGGHLAASLGVFWKKSFIAETLGVTSEMVKPNGMILSYPVITSGEFAHTGSFECLLGDDYNDADKRKEQSLELQVSADTPQTFLWHTVTDDC
;
A
#
# COMPACT_ATOMS: atom_id res chain seq x y z
N CYS A 1 5.49 -2.18 -3.48
CA CYS A 1 5.60 -1.04 -2.57
C CYS A 1 6.74 -1.30 -1.59
N PRO A 2 7.95 -0.75 -1.82
CA PRO A 2 9.07 -0.87 -0.88
C PRO A 2 8.78 -0.21 0.46
N GLY A 3 9.42 -0.67 1.55
CA GLY A 3 9.39 -0.02 2.85
C GLY A 3 10.35 1.16 2.95
N GLY A 4 10.52 1.68 4.15
CA GLY A 4 11.43 2.80 4.46
C GLY A 4 10.79 3.87 5.35
N GLY A 5 9.80 3.49 6.20
CA GLY A 5 9.24 4.36 7.24
C GLY A 5 8.53 5.62 6.74
N TYR A 6 8.15 5.68 5.47
CA TYR A 6 7.68 6.90 4.79
C TYR A 6 8.70 8.04 4.74
N THR A 7 9.98 7.75 5.05
CA THR A 7 11.10 8.70 4.85
C THR A 7 11.86 8.45 3.56
N MET A 8 11.83 7.22 3.08
CA MET A 8 12.47 6.77 1.85
C MET A 8 11.74 5.57 1.24
N THR A 9 12.19 5.11 0.06
CA THR A 9 11.80 3.81 -0.49
C THR A 9 13.04 2.93 -0.62
N SER A 10 13.00 1.73 -0.01
CA SER A 10 14.14 0.80 0.07
C SER A 10 14.44 0.14 -1.28
N ASP A 11 15.66 0.31 -1.80
CA ASP A 11 16.08 -0.36 -3.04
C ASP A 11 16.13 -1.88 -2.89
N ARG A 12 16.40 -2.40 -1.68
CA ARG A 12 16.45 -3.84 -1.39
C ARG A 12 15.09 -4.52 -1.57
N GLU A 13 14.00 -3.79 -1.37
CA GLU A 13 12.62 -4.26 -1.47
C GLU A 13 11.95 -3.88 -2.79
N ALA A 14 12.72 -3.38 -3.73
CA ALA A 14 12.29 -2.93 -5.06
C ALA A 14 12.73 -3.92 -6.15
N GLU A 15 13.76 -3.57 -6.91
CA GLU A 15 14.22 -4.35 -8.06
C GLU A 15 14.61 -5.80 -7.72
N PRO A 16 15.29 -6.12 -6.61
CA PRO A 16 15.62 -7.50 -6.28
C PRO A 16 14.39 -8.39 -6.13
N ILE A 17 13.31 -7.84 -5.57
CA ILE A 17 12.04 -8.57 -5.42
C ILE A 17 11.33 -8.69 -6.77
N ALA A 18 11.26 -7.61 -7.54
CA ALA A 18 10.65 -7.62 -8.87
C ALA A 18 11.30 -8.67 -9.78
N MET A 19 12.62 -8.79 -9.75
CA MET A 19 13.37 -9.78 -10.53
C MET A 19 12.98 -11.23 -10.19
N GLN A 20 12.63 -11.53 -8.93
CA GLN A 20 12.16 -12.87 -8.54
C GLN A 20 10.80 -13.19 -9.17
N TYR A 21 9.90 -12.22 -9.27
CA TYR A 21 8.61 -12.39 -9.95
C TYR A 21 8.79 -12.53 -11.46
N LEU A 22 9.62 -11.69 -12.07
CA LEU A 22 9.91 -11.76 -13.50
C LEU A 22 10.52 -13.12 -13.88
N ALA A 23 11.44 -13.65 -13.06
CA ALA A 23 12.04 -14.97 -13.29
C ALA A 23 11.02 -16.14 -13.24
N LYS A 24 9.85 -15.90 -12.64
CA LYS A 24 8.72 -16.86 -12.58
C LYS A 24 7.64 -16.58 -13.63
N GLY A 25 7.86 -15.64 -14.54
CA GLY A 25 6.92 -15.30 -15.61
C GLY A 25 5.78 -14.36 -15.20
N TYR A 26 5.88 -13.69 -14.06
CA TYR A 26 4.94 -12.67 -13.65
C TYR A 26 5.40 -11.28 -14.13
N HIS A 27 4.45 -10.40 -14.39
CA HIS A 27 4.74 -8.97 -14.48
C HIS A 27 5.03 -8.41 -13.08
N ALA A 28 5.97 -7.48 -13.00
CA ALA A 28 6.28 -6.78 -11.78
C ALA A 28 6.39 -5.27 -12.04
N VAL A 29 5.74 -4.48 -11.20
CA VAL A 29 5.74 -3.01 -11.26
C VAL A 29 6.18 -2.49 -9.90
N ILE A 30 7.19 -1.65 -9.88
CA ILE A 30 7.70 -1.02 -8.67
C ILE A 30 7.11 0.38 -8.57
N LEU A 31 6.38 0.65 -7.49
CA LEU A 31 5.93 1.99 -7.17
C LEU A 31 6.88 2.64 -6.17
N ARG A 32 7.62 3.64 -6.60
CA ARG A 32 8.35 4.55 -5.72
C ARG A 32 7.45 5.72 -5.39
N TYR A 33 6.69 5.55 -4.31
CA TYR A 33 5.71 6.52 -3.86
C TYR A 33 6.36 7.71 -3.15
N SER A 34 5.66 8.83 -3.10
CA SER A 34 6.11 10.02 -2.39
C SER A 34 6.16 9.77 -0.88
N VAL A 35 7.28 10.12 -0.30
CA VAL A 35 7.58 10.03 1.12
C VAL A 35 7.70 11.44 1.72
N GLU A 36 8.02 11.56 3.01
CA GLU A 36 8.22 12.85 3.65
C GLU A 36 9.04 13.82 2.76
N PRO A 37 8.63 15.10 2.61
CA PRO A 37 7.59 15.83 3.34
C PRO A 37 6.15 15.63 2.84
N ALA A 38 5.92 14.73 1.86
CA ALA A 38 4.58 14.38 1.42
C ALA A 38 3.80 13.66 2.55
N ARG A 39 2.50 13.92 2.64
CA ARG A 39 1.63 13.40 3.71
C ARG A 39 0.46 12.62 3.13
N TYR A 40 -0.21 11.87 4.00
CA TYR A 40 -1.48 11.24 3.66
C TYR A 40 -2.48 12.27 3.11
N PRO A 41 -3.21 11.96 2.03
CA PRO A 41 -3.32 10.65 1.36
C PRO A 41 -2.48 10.50 0.08
N LEU A 42 -1.42 11.29 -0.14
CA LEU A 42 -0.73 11.35 -1.43
C LEU A 42 -0.21 9.98 -1.91
N ALA A 43 0.51 9.25 -1.07
CA ALA A 43 1.05 7.94 -1.44
C ALA A 43 -0.08 6.94 -1.77
N LEU A 44 -1.17 6.95 -1.02
CA LEU A 44 -2.36 6.13 -1.28
C LEU A 44 -2.97 6.44 -2.65
N LEU A 45 -3.11 7.72 -2.99
CA LEU A 45 -3.62 8.13 -4.31
C LEU A 45 -2.68 7.73 -5.45
N GLN A 46 -1.36 7.78 -5.24
CA GLN A 46 -0.38 7.31 -6.22
C GLN A 46 -0.50 5.80 -6.45
N LEU A 47 -0.65 5.01 -5.39
CA LEU A 47 -0.86 3.56 -5.52
C LEU A 47 -2.18 3.25 -6.23
N ALA A 48 -3.27 3.91 -5.84
CA ALA A 48 -4.57 3.75 -6.48
C ALA A 48 -4.52 4.13 -7.97
N LYS A 49 -3.85 5.24 -8.31
CA LYS A 49 -3.63 5.66 -9.70
C LYS A 49 -2.81 4.64 -10.49
N THR A 50 -1.81 4.03 -9.87
CA THR A 50 -0.99 2.98 -10.50
C THR A 50 -1.84 1.76 -10.82
N VAL A 51 -2.69 1.30 -9.90
CA VAL A 51 -3.61 0.17 -10.16
C VAL A 51 -4.58 0.49 -11.29
N ALA A 52 -5.19 1.68 -11.27
CA ALA A 52 -6.07 2.14 -12.34
C ALA A 52 -5.35 2.25 -13.69
N PHE A 53 -4.13 2.75 -13.71
CA PHE A 53 -3.29 2.83 -14.90
C PHE A 53 -3.03 1.45 -15.50
N LEU A 54 -2.63 0.48 -14.68
CA LEU A 54 -2.37 -0.88 -15.13
C LEU A 54 -3.63 -1.54 -15.70
N ARG A 55 -4.80 -1.32 -15.10
CA ARG A 55 -6.07 -1.81 -15.67
C ARG A 55 -6.42 -1.16 -16.99
N LYS A 56 -6.21 0.15 -17.09
CA LYS A 56 -6.49 0.89 -18.32
C LYS A 56 -5.61 0.45 -19.50
N HIS A 57 -4.37 0.06 -19.21
CA HIS A 57 -3.38 -0.37 -20.21
C HIS A 57 -3.17 -1.89 -20.21
N ALA A 58 -4.15 -2.65 -19.72
CA ALA A 58 -4.03 -4.10 -19.55
C ALA A 58 -3.75 -4.85 -20.85
N GLU A 59 -4.36 -4.45 -21.95
CA GLU A 59 -4.14 -5.03 -23.27
C GLU A 59 -2.70 -4.76 -23.75
N GLU A 60 -2.24 -3.52 -23.65
CA GLU A 60 -0.89 -3.11 -24.05
C GLU A 60 0.20 -3.86 -23.29
N PHE A 61 0.01 -4.05 -21.99
CA PHE A 61 0.98 -4.72 -21.12
C PHE A 61 0.71 -6.20 -20.91
N HIS A 62 -0.29 -6.78 -21.57
CA HIS A 62 -0.71 -8.17 -21.40
C HIS A 62 -1.02 -8.55 -19.95
N ILE A 63 -1.67 -7.66 -19.21
CA ILE A 63 -2.02 -7.81 -17.80
C ILE A 63 -3.41 -8.45 -17.69
N ASN A 64 -3.54 -9.47 -16.82
CA ASN A 64 -4.85 -9.94 -16.39
C ASN A 64 -5.39 -9.01 -15.29
N THR A 65 -6.46 -8.26 -15.61
CA THR A 65 -7.07 -7.28 -14.69
C THR A 65 -7.64 -7.89 -13.42
N ASP A 66 -7.92 -9.20 -13.42
CA ASP A 66 -8.44 -9.93 -12.27
C ASP A 66 -7.32 -10.52 -11.38
N LYS A 67 -6.06 -10.21 -11.69
CA LYS A 67 -4.88 -10.73 -10.98
C LYS A 67 -3.86 -9.64 -10.65
N ILE A 68 -4.30 -8.45 -10.32
CA ILE A 68 -3.43 -7.37 -9.85
C ILE A 68 -3.26 -7.50 -8.34
N ILE A 69 -2.08 -7.94 -7.92
CA ILE A 69 -1.74 -8.18 -6.52
C ILE A 69 -0.84 -7.05 -6.03
N LEU A 70 -1.16 -6.49 -4.89
CA LEU A 70 -0.29 -5.53 -4.21
C LEU A 70 0.68 -6.28 -3.31
N GLN A 71 1.96 -5.98 -3.44
CA GLN A 71 2.96 -6.41 -2.47
C GLN A 71 3.56 -5.20 -1.78
N GLY A 72 3.68 -5.29 -0.46
CA GLY A 72 4.28 -4.24 0.34
C GLY A 72 5.11 -4.77 1.50
N PHE A 73 6.15 -4.02 1.85
CA PHE A 73 7.11 -4.31 2.91
C PHE A 73 7.11 -3.17 3.92
N SER A 74 7.07 -3.48 5.22
CA SER A 74 7.15 -2.45 6.27
C SER A 74 6.14 -1.30 6.03
N ALA A 75 6.57 -0.05 5.94
CA ALA A 75 5.70 1.09 5.58
C ALA A 75 5.05 0.95 4.19
N GLY A 76 5.71 0.31 3.23
CA GLY A 76 5.11 -0.06 1.94
C GLY A 76 4.03 -1.13 2.08
N GLY A 77 4.13 -1.98 3.10
CA GLY A 77 3.07 -2.90 3.53
C GLY A 77 1.85 -2.16 4.06
N HIS A 78 2.06 -1.10 4.87
CA HIS A 78 0.99 -0.21 5.30
C HIS A 78 0.30 0.45 4.09
N LEU A 79 1.07 0.96 3.13
CA LEU A 79 0.53 1.56 1.92
C LEU A 79 -0.32 0.58 1.10
N ALA A 80 0.18 -0.63 0.89
CA ALA A 80 -0.55 -1.68 0.17
C ALA A 80 -1.85 -2.07 0.90
N ALA A 81 -1.77 -2.27 2.23
CA ALA A 81 -2.92 -2.57 3.08
C ALA A 81 -3.93 -1.41 3.10
N SER A 82 -3.46 -0.14 3.14
CA SER A 82 -4.32 1.04 3.07
C SER A 82 -5.21 1.02 1.82
N LEU A 83 -4.65 0.75 0.64
CA LEU A 83 -5.49 0.64 -0.55
C LEU A 83 -6.44 -0.56 -0.45
N GLY A 84 -5.98 -1.68 0.12
CA GLY A 84 -6.81 -2.88 0.29
C GLY A 84 -8.05 -2.66 1.17
N VAL A 85 -7.95 -1.83 2.21
CA VAL A 85 -9.08 -1.54 3.09
C VAL A 85 -9.88 -0.30 2.68
N PHE A 86 -9.26 0.65 1.96
CA PHE A 86 -9.87 1.95 1.62
C PHE A 86 -10.32 2.09 0.16
N TRP A 87 -10.14 1.08 -0.69
CA TRP A 87 -10.41 1.19 -2.13
C TRP A 87 -11.83 1.67 -2.47
N LYS A 88 -12.82 1.44 -1.59
CA LYS A 88 -14.21 1.90 -1.73
C LYS A 88 -14.44 3.33 -1.23
N LYS A 89 -13.47 3.98 -0.55
CA LYS A 89 -13.66 5.35 -0.10
C LYS A 89 -13.83 6.28 -1.30
N SER A 90 -14.92 7.04 -1.33
CA SER A 90 -15.33 7.85 -2.49
C SER A 90 -14.25 8.85 -2.90
N PHE A 91 -13.54 9.46 -1.93
CA PHE A 91 -12.52 10.45 -2.22
C PHE A 91 -11.40 9.95 -3.14
N ILE A 92 -11.08 8.64 -3.12
CA ILE A 92 -10.04 8.06 -3.99
C ILE A 92 -10.53 8.08 -5.43
N ALA A 93 -11.71 7.53 -5.67
CA ALA A 93 -12.32 7.47 -7.00
C ALA A 93 -12.59 8.87 -7.57
N GLU A 94 -13.14 9.77 -6.77
CA GLU A 94 -13.42 11.16 -7.12
C GLU A 94 -12.15 11.93 -7.48
N THR A 95 -11.11 11.85 -6.64
CA THR A 95 -9.84 12.54 -6.89
C THR A 95 -9.16 12.07 -8.17
N LEU A 96 -9.28 10.79 -8.49
CA LEU A 96 -8.63 10.19 -9.66
C LEU A 96 -9.51 10.23 -10.92
N GLY A 97 -10.79 10.58 -10.80
CA GLY A 97 -11.75 10.58 -11.91
C GLY A 97 -11.99 9.19 -12.49
N VAL A 98 -12.02 8.16 -11.63
CA VAL A 98 -12.22 6.75 -12.00
C VAL A 98 -13.29 6.09 -11.12
N THR A 99 -13.71 4.88 -11.44
CA THR A 99 -14.58 4.10 -10.55
C THR A 99 -13.77 3.40 -9.46
N SER A 100 -14.39 3.08 -8.32
CA SER A 100 -13.71 2.35 -7.23
C SER A 100 -13.19 0.99 -7.69
N GLU A 101 -13.88 0.30 -8.59
CA GLU A 101 -13.43 -1.00 -9.15
C GLU A 101 -12.11 -0.86 -9.94
N MET A 102 -11.83 0.30 -10.51
CA MET A 102 -10.57 0.54 -11.22
C MET A 102 -9.35 0.57 -10.29
N VAL A 103 -9.54 0.91 -9.02
CA VAL A 103 -8.46 1.00 -8.02
C VAL A 103 -8.41 -0.20 -7.08
N LYS A 104 -9.40 -1.08 -7.11
CA LYS A 104 -9.51 -2.27 -6.25
C LYS A 104 -8.38 -3.27 -6.53
N PRO A 105 -7.54 -3.65 -5.56
CA PRO A 105 -6.61 -4.76 -5.74
C PRO A 105 -7.35 -6.11 -5.70
N ASN A 106 -6.82 -7.11 -6.41
CA ASN A 106 -7.37 -8.47 -6.40
C ASN A 106 -6.84 -9.33 -5.25
N GLY A 107 -5.75 -8.91 -4.64
CA GLY A 107 -5.15 -9.56 -3.46
C GLY A 107 -3.98 -8.76 -2.94
N MET A 108 -3.47 -9.17 -1.78
CA MET A 108 -2.32 -8.52 -1.15
C MET A 108 -1.31 -9.54 -0.63
N ILE A 109 -0.04 -9.19 -0.68
CA ILE A 109 1.08 -9.87 -0.02
C ILE A 109 1.76 -8.84 0.88
N LEU A 110 1.64 -9.02 2.18
CA LEU A 110 2.14 -8.08 3.18
C LEU A 110 3.29 -8.72 3.97
N SER A 111 4.47 -8.15 3.84
CA SER A 111 5.70 -8.63 4.47
C SER A 111 6.05 -7.69 5.61
N TYR A 112 6.04 -8.21 6.85
CA TYR A 112 6.31 -7.43 8.08
C TYR A 112 5.72 -6.01 8.01
N PRO A 113 4.41 -5.88 7.70
CA PRO A 113 3.82 -4.57 7.43
C PRO A 113 3.68 -3.76 8.73
N VAL A 114 3.86 -2.46 8.62
CA VAL A 114 3.31 -1.53 9.61
C VAL A 114 1.79 -1.57 9.46
N ILE A 115 1.04 -1.81 10.54
CA ILE A 115 -0.43 -1.94 10.48
C ILE A 115 -1.12 -1.07 11.52
N THR A 116 -0.75 -1.21 12.81
CA THR A 116 -1.36 -0.46 13.91
C THR A 116 -0.68 0.87 14.15
N SER A 117 -1.47 1.89 14.46
CA SER A 117 -0.99 3.17 15.02
C SER A 117 -1.14 3.23 16.54
N GLY A 118 -1.48 2.11 17.19
CA GLY A 118 -1.70 1.97 18.62
C GLY A 118 -0.43 1.74 19.44
N GLU A 119 -0.54 0.96 20.50
CA GLU A 119 0.54 0.70 21.47
C GLU A 119 1.81 0.10 20.84
N PHE A 120 1.65 -0.76 19.83
CA PHE A 120 2.75 -1.44 19.16
C PHE A 120 3.10 -0.81 17.81
N ALA A 121 2.82 0.49 17.66
CA ALA A 121 3.05 1.18 16.41
C ALA A 121 4.54 1.41 16.14
N HIS A 122 4.95 1.28 14.88
CA HIS A 122 6.17 1.90 14.41
C HIS A 122 5.92 3.42 14.27
N THR A 123 6.04 4.14 15.39
CA THR A 123 5.66 5.56 15.57
C THR A 123 6.18 6.46 14.47
N GLY A 124 7.49 6.36 14.15
CA GLY A 124 8.13 7.19 13.13
C GLY A 124 7.47 7.11 11.75
N SER A 125 6.96 5.93 11.35
CA SER A 125 6.22 5.81 10.09
C SER A 125 4.95 6.64 10.09
N PHE A 126 4.20 6.68 11.19
CA PHE A 126 2.96 7.45 11.27
C PHE A 126 3.21 8.94 11.41
N GLU A 127 4.29 9.34 12.09
CA GLU A 127 4.72 10.75 12.13
C GLU A 127 5.06 11.26 10.72
N CYS A 128 5.82 10.48 9.95
CA CYS A 128 6.16 10.81 8.57
C CYS A 128 4.92 10.78 7.64
N LEU A 129 3.99 9.85 7.86
CA LEU A 129 2.78 9.74 7.04
C LEU A 129 1.81 10.89 7.29
N LEU A 130 1.59 11.25 8.57
CA LEU A 130 0.55 12.19 8.98
C LEU A 130 1.08 13.62 9.19
N GLY A 131 2.37 13.79 9.54
CA GLY A 131 2.92 15.10 9.88
C GLY A 131 2.18 15.75 11.04
N ASP A 132 1.74 17.00 10.89
CA ASP A 132 1.02 17.74 11.94
C ASP A 132 -0.27 17.02 12.39
N ASP A 133 -0.88 16.26 11.51
CA ASP A 133 -2.09 15.47 11.79
C ASP A 133 -1.83 14.26 12.70
N TYR A 134 -0.57 13.91 12.98
CA TYR A 134 -0.22 12.82 13.88
C TYR A 134 -0.76 13.00 15.31
N ASN A 135 -0.92 14.24 15.76
CA ASN A 135 -1.48 14.53 17.08
C ASN A 135 -3.00 14.33 17.17
N ASP A 136 -3.67 14.20 16.04
CA ASP A 136 -5.11 13.91 15.97
C ASP A 136 -5.34 12.40 16.16
N ALA A 137 -6.02 12.04 17.25
CA ALA A 137 -6.28 10.65 17.61
C ALA A 137 -7.19 9.93 16.60
N ASP A 138 -8.14 10.64 15.99
CA ASP A 138 -9.06 10.06 15.00
C ASP A 138 -8.32 9.77 13.69
N LYS A 139 -7.43 10.66 13.26
CA LYS A 139 -6.59 10.45 12.08
C LYS A 139 -5.62 9.29 12.29
N ARG A 140 -4.98 9.18 13.46
CA ARG A 140 -4.16 8.01 13.78
C ARG A 140 -4.99 6.72 13.75
N LYS A 141 -6.15 6.73 14.40
CA LYS A 141 -7.05 5.57 14.43
C LYS A 141 -7.51 5.16 13.03
N GLU A 142 -7.74 6.10 12.13
CA GLU A 142 -8.05 5.79 10.73
C GLU A 142 -6.92 5.03 10.07
N GLN A 143 -5.67 5.31 10.42
CA GLN A 143 -4.48 4.64 9.88
C GLN A 143 -4.12 3.34 10.63
N SER A 144 -4.85 2.95 11.67
CA SER A 144 -4.83 1.61 12.27
C SER A 144 -5.64 0.66 11.39
N LEU A 145 -4.96 0.02 10.45
CA LEU A 145 -5.61 -0.71 9.36
C LEU A 145 -6.30 -2.00 9.82
N GLU A 146 -5.89 -2.57 10.95
CA GLU A 146 -6.57 -3.69 11.60
C GLU A 146 -8.01 -3.35 11.99
N LEU A 147 -8.29 -2.08 12.23
CA LEU A 147 -9.63 -1.58 12.56
C LEU A 147 -10.49 -1.28 11.33
N GLN A 148 -9.90 -1.32 10.13
CA GLN A 148 -10.56 -0.97 8.87
C GLN A 148 -10.92 -2.19 8.01
N VAL A 149 -10.56 -3.39 8.47
CA VAL A 149 -10.84 -4.64 7.73
C VAL A 149 -12.35 -4.88 7.63
N SER A 150 -12.79 -5.28 6.46
CA SER A 150 -14.20 -5.58 6.18
C SER A 150 -14.34 -6.78 5.21
N ALA A 151 -15.56 -7.16 4.89
CA ALA A 151 -15.83 -8.18 3.89
C ALA A 151 -15.37 -7.80 2.47
N ASP A 152 -15.12 -6.51 2.23
CA ASP A 152 -14.62 -5.98 0.96
C ASP A 152 -13.10 -5.98 0.85
N THR A 153 -12.39 -6.27 1.95
CA THR A 153 -10.92 -6.36 1.97
C THR A 153 -10.48 -7.57 1.14
N PRO A 154 -9.55 -7.40 0.18
CA PRO A 154 -9.08 -8.48 -0.68
C PRO A 154 -8.39 -9.60 0.10
N GLN A 155 -8.34 -10.80 -0.49
CA GLN A 155 -7.55 -11.89 0.05
C GLN A 155 -6.11 -11.44 0.31
N THR A 156 -5.60 -11.79 1.51
CA THR A 156 -4.31 -11.29 1.98
C THR A 156 -3.45 -12.43 2.49
N PHE A 157 -2.23 -12.52 1.97
CA PHE A 157 -1.15 -13.27 2.60
C PHE A 157 -0.32 -12.29 3.43
N LEU A 158 -0.24 -12.54 4.74
CA LEU A 158 0.53 -11.73 5.67
C LEU A 158 1.53 -12.60 6.42
N TRP A 159 2.77 -12.14 6.52
CA TRP A 159 3.76 -12.75 7.37
C TRP A 159 4.58 -11.71 8.15
N HIS A 160 5.01 -12.11 9.33
CA HIS A 160 5.79 -11.30 10.25
C HIS A 160 6.68 -12.19 11.10
N THR A 161 7.83 -11.70 11.55
CA THR A 161 8.69 -12.44 12.49
C THR A 161 8.22 -12.20 13.92
N VAL A 162 8.40 -13.21 14.78
CA VAL A 162 7.98 -13.10 16.20
C VAL A 162 8.86 -12.12 16.98
N THR A 163 10.09 -11.95 16.56
CA THR A 163 11.10 -11.10 17.21
C THR A 163 11.46 -9.91 16.33
N ASP A 164 10.46 -9.20 15.82
CA ASP A 164 10.66 -7.98 15.07
C ASP A 164 10.73 -6.81 16.06
N ASP A 165 11.89 -6.17 16.13
CA ASP A 165 12.17 -5.08 17.07
C ASP A 165 12.01 -3.69 16.40
N CYS A 166 11.48 -3.62 15.18
CA CYS A 166 11.27 -2.39 14.42
C CYS A 166 9.89 -1.79 14.61
#